data_e0dd692b85287b786b7a0bf027d73e0a
#
_entry.id   e0dd692b85287b786b7a0bf027d73e0a
#
_cell.length_a   1.000
_cell.length_b   1.000
_cell.length_c   1.000
_cell.angle_alpha   90.00
_cell.angle_beta   90.00
_cell.angle_gamma   90.00
#
_symmetry.space_group_name_H-M   'P 1'
#
loop_
_entity.id
_entity.type
_entity.pdbx_description
1 polymer ?
#
loop_
_entity_poly.entity_id
_entity_poly.type
_entity_poly.pdbx_seq_one_letter_code
_entity_poly.pdbx_strand_id
1 'polypeptide(L)' 'MNCWHCGHELIWGGDHDTEDNEDYDIVSNLSCPKCHSAVDVWHPSEKLIKEYKNHE' A
#
# COMPACT_ATOMS: atom_id res chain seq x y z
N MET A 1 3.44 0.41 -10.42
CA MET A 1 3.68 -0.88 -9.77
C MET A 1 3.17 -2.01 -10.65
N ASN A 2 3.95 -3.05 -10.80
CA ASN A 2 3.57 -4.18 -11.64
C ASN A 2 2.98 -5.31 -10.81
N CYS A 3 2.04 -6.02 -11.40
CA CYS A 3 1.40 -7.17 -10.75
C CYS A 3 2.43 -8.29 -10.53
N TRP A 4 2.43 -8.87 -9.34
CA TRP A 4 3.35 -9.96 -9.00
C TRP A 4 2.93 -11.29 -9.64
N HIS A 5 1.66 -11.39 -10.02
CA HIS A 5 1.12 -12.63 -10.58
C HIS A 5 1.36 -12.75 -12.08
N CYS A 6 1.06 -11.69 -12.84
CA CYS A 6 1.17 -11.73 -14.30
C CYS A 6 2.13 -10.70 -14.90
N GLY A 7 2.66 -9.78 -14.09
CA GLY A 7 3.60 -8.76 -14.54
C GLY A 7 2.97 -7.56 -15.24
N HIS A 8 1.65 -7.51 -15.34
CA HIS A 8 0.97 -6.38 -15.96
C HIS A 8 0.94 -5.19 -15.00
N GLU A 9 0.89 -3.97 -15.53
CA GLU A 9 0.84 -2.78 -14.72
C GLU A 9 -0.48 -2.70 -13.94
N LEU A 10 -0.38 -2.43 -12.63
CA LEU A 10 -1.55 -2.31 -11.78
C LEU A 10 -2.22 -0.95 -11.97
N ILE A 11 -3.54 -0.94 -11.85
CA ILE A 11 -4.34 0.28 -11.91
C ILE A 11 -4.62 0.75 -10.48
N TRP A 12 -4.33 2.02 -10.21
CA TRP A 12 -4.63 2.63 -8.93
C TRP A 12 -6.14 2.79 -8.77
N GLY A 13 -6.67 2.23 -7.68
CA GLY A 13 -8.11 2.25 -7.42
C GLY A 13 -8.56 3.29 -6.41
N GLY A 14 -7.62 3.91 -5.69
CA GLY A 14 -7.93 4.93 -4.70
C GLY A 14 -7.19 4.75 -3.40
N ASP A 15 -7.23 5.78 -2.57
CA ASP A 15 -6.63 5.76 -1.24
C ASP A 15 -7.73 5.82 -0.18
N HIS A 16 -7.50 5.18 0.94
CA HIS A 16 -8.41 5.19 2.08
C HIS A 16 -7.66 5.57 3.34
N ASP A 17 -8.29 6.40 4.19
CA ASP A 17 -7.72 6.74 5.48
C ASP A 17 -7.83 5.57 6.46
N THR A 18 -6.76 5.36 7.22
CA THR A 18 -6.75 4.33 8.26
C THR A 18 -6.88 4.99 9.63
N GLU A 19 -8.03 5.61 9.88
CA GLU A 19 -8.24 6.40 11.10
C GLU A 19 -8.05 5.63 12.40
N ASP A 20 -8.36 4.35 12.38
CA ASP A 20 -8.26 3.50 13.57
C ASP A 20 -6.88 2.88 13.75
N ASN A 21 -5.94 3.18 12.86
CA ASN A 21 -4.61 2.58 12.89
C ASN A 21 -3.55 3.67 13.13
N GLU A 22 -2.78 3.53 14.20
CA GLU A 22 -1.73 4.49 14.53
C GLU A 22 -0.45 4.28 13.73
N ASP A 23 -0.24 3.08 13.22
CA ASP A 23 0.98 2.74 12.51
C ASP A 23 0.95 3.12 11.03
N TYR A 24 -0.25 3.17 10.44
CA TYR A 24 -0.41 3.47 9.03
C TYR A 24 -1.41 4.60 8.84
N ASP A 25 -1.10 5.52 7.94
CA ASP A 25 -1.96 6.68 7.67
C ASP A 25 -2.95 6.42 6.55
N ILE A 26 -2.50 5.80 5.48
CA ILE A 26 -3.30 5.61 4.27
C ILE A 26 -3.05 4.23 3.71
N VAL A 27 -4.08 3.62 3.15
CA VAL A 27 -3.95 2.40 2.37
C VAL A 27 -4.38 2.69 0.94
N SER A 28 -3.52 2.34 -0.02
CA SER A 28 -3.82 2.49 -1.44
C SER A 28 -4.24 1.15 -2.01
N ASN A 29 -5.31 1.16 -2.79
CA ASN A 29 -5.82 -0.04 -3.43
C ASN A 29 -5.44 -0.04 -4.91
N LEU A 30 -4.82 -1.13 -5.36
CA LEU A 30 -4.47 -1.31 -6.76
C LEU A 30 -5.04 -2.64 -7.25
N SER A 31 -5.37 -2.71 -8.53
CA SER A 31 -5.90 -3.93 -9.11
C SER A 31 -5.28 -4.20 -10.47
N CYS A 32 -5.20 -5.47 -10.83
CA CYS A 32 -4.71 -5.88 -12.14
C CYS A 32 -5.89 -6.13 -13.08
N PRO A 33 -5.99 -5.41 -14.20
CA PRO A 33 -7.08 -5.61 -15.13
C PRO A 33 -6.97 -6.90 -15.92
N LYS A 34 -5.83 -7.55 -15.89
CA LYS A 34 -5.58 -8.75 -16.67
C LYS A 34 -5.87 -10.04 -15.92
N CYS A 35 -5.35 -10.17 -14.69
CA CYS A 35 -5.54 -11.39 -13.90
C CYS A 35 -6.44 -11.20 -12.69
N HIS A 36 -6.99 -10.01 -12.52
CA HIS A 36 -7.90 -9.65 -11.43
C HIS A 36 -7.28 -9.72 -10.02
N SER A 37 -5.95 -9.71 -9.93
CA SER A 37 -5.27 -9.63 -8.64
C SER A 37 -5.47 -8.25 -8.02
N ALA A 38 -5.58 -8.20 -6.70
CA ALA A 38 -5.72 -6.95 -5.96
C ALA A 38 -4.55 -6.79 -4.99
N VAL A 39 -4.08 -5.55 -4.83
CA VAL A 39 -2.96 -5.23 -3.94
C VAL A 39 -3.33 -4.03 -3.10
N ASP A 40 -3.09 -4.12 -1.80
CA ASP A 40 -3.24 -2.99 -0.88
C ASP A 40 -1.86 -2.57 -0.41
N VAL A 41 -1.55 -1.28 -0.56
CA VAL A 41 -0.28 -0.73 -0.11
C VAL A 41 -0.55 0.14 1.10
N TRP A 42 0.01 -0.25 2.25
CA TRP A 42 -0.15 0.46 3.52
C TRP A 42 0.99 1.46 3.68
N HIS A 43 0.65 2.74 3.77
CA HIS A 43 1.64 3.80 3.93
C HIS A 43 1.92 4.03 5.41
N PRO A 44 3.15 3.83 5.87
CA PRO A 44 3.47 3.99 7.28
C PRO A 44 3.34 5.43 7.75
N SER A 45 2.91 5.61 9.01
CA SER A 45 2.84 6.93 9.63
C SER A 45 4.24 7.43 9.96
N GLU A 46 4.35 8.72 10.31
CA GLU A 46 5.62 9.29 10.76
C GLU A 46 6.20 8.54 11.96
N LYS A 47 5.33 8.10 12.85
CA LYS A 47 5.75 7.35 14.02
C LYS A 47 6.47 6.07 13.63
N LEU A 48 5.90 5.32 12.69
CA LEU A 48 6.48 4.07 12.24
C LEU A 48 7.77 4.30 11.45
N ILE A 49 7.81 5.36 10.63
CA ILE A 49 9.01 5.72 9.88
C ILE A 49 10.15 6.09 10.83
N LYS A 50 9.85 6.83 11.89
CA LYS A 50 10.86 7.18 12.89
C LYS A 50 11.41 5.96 13.61
N GLU A 51 10.55 5.02 13.96
CA GLU A 51 10.99 3.77 14.58
C GLU A 51 11.91 2.97 13.66
N TYR A 52 11.57 2.93 12.40
CA TYR A 52 12.39 2.25 11.39
C TYR A 52 13.78 2.88 11.28
N LYS A 53 13.84 4.21 11.23
CA LYS A 53 15.12 4.92 11.13
C LYS A 53 15.97 4.78 12.38
N ASN A 54 15.34 4.73 13.56
CA ASN A 54 16.06 4.58 14.81
C ASN A 54 16.54 3.16 15.06
N HIS A 55 16.05 2.21 14.30
CA HIS A 55 16.42 0.81 14.46
C HIS A 55 17.78 0.48 13.85
N GLU A 56 18.30 1.38 13.05
CA GLU A 56 19.65 1.25 12.52
C GLU A 56 20.64 1.93 13.46
#